data_25764bc0de3f256e46cab72246c01356
#
_entry.id   25764bc0de3f256e46cab72246c01356
#
_cell.length_a   1.000
_cell.length_b   1.000
_cell.length_c   1.000
_cell.angle_alpha   90.00
_cell.angle_beta   90.00
_cell.angle_gamma   90.00
#
_symmetry.space_group_name_H-M   'P 1'
#
loop_
_entity.id
_entity.type
_entity.pdbx_description
1 polymer ?
#
loop_
_entity_poly.entity_id
_entity_poly.type
_entity_poly.pdbx_seq_one_letter_code
_entity_poly.pdbx_strand_id
1 'polypeptide(L)'
;MINLGFCNLVFAFSVRNGIRTISAAGSIILALMFLTSCAVNPATGSANLVLMSENKEKEIGQEEHEKVLASQPLFEDEELLAYVTEVGNRVAKVSHRPNLEYTFNIIDSPDINAFALPAGYVYVNRGLLTFMNSEADLAAVLAHEIGHITARHAVLQQARGALASVASTVGGFVTAVATGSGYVGSQISQVASIWAQTGLSGFGREMELEADQLGAEYLVNAGYDPSAVIDVITVLKNQEDFNRRVRGNGDGYHGLFATHPRNDTRLQQAIAAVGQLEDSEITQKNNERFRQHIDGLIVGNSETSQVTEGRNRYYQGLLGYTLVFPDEWEISETTTTVTATATDAGSLRIEAQRLQGYADPRVFITDKLGVKNLQKSEPLSQYRLVGHTGVTVSPENGKLERLAVIYFGPRAYIFRGEVEDSSGNNQIDELLLASIKTFRATQRGETPSGRELKIKYVQASEYFDFAVIAQSSKIAEYPEDTLRILNGYYPTGTPEAGDWIKLVE
;
A
#
# COMPACT_ATOMS: atom_id res chain seq x y z
N MET A 1 -59.66 63.36 2.33
CA MET A 1 -58.27 63.02 1.91
C MET A 1 -57.41 63.00 3.14
N ILE A 2 -57.25 61.89 3.75
CA ILE A 2 -56.17 61.52 4.72
C ILE A 2 -56.40 60.03 5.06
N ASN A 3 -55.38 59.21 4.92
CA ASN A 3 -55.28 57.81 5.35
C ASN A 3 -55.13 56.74 4.24
N LEU A 4 -54.08 56.86 3.45
CA LEU A 4 -53.57 55.73 2.69
C LEU A 4 -52.05 55.47 2.87
N GLY A 5 -51.39 56.26 3.78
CA GLY A 5 -49.97 56.17 4.00
C GLY A 5 -49.53 55.24 5.14
N PHE A 6 -50.38 54.90 6.09
CA PHE A 6 -50.00 54.17 7.30
C PHE A 6 -50.06 52.63 7.15
N CYS A 7 -50.89 52.13 6.25
CA CYS A 7 -51.05 50.68 6.07
C CYS A 7 -49.87 50.00 5.30
N ASN A 8 -49.22 50.75 4.38
CA ASN A 8 -48.09 50.21 3.61
C ASN A 8 -46.78 50.15 4.40
N LEU A 9 -46.61 51.01 5.43
CA LEU A 9 -45.39 51.02 6.23
C LEU A 9 -45.36 49.86 7.24
N VAL A 10 -46.52 49.49 7.79
CA VAL A 10 -46.62 48.37 8.76
C VAL A 10 -46.46 47.02 8.06
N PHE A 11 -46.96 46.87 6.83
CA PHE A 11 -46.81 45.63 6.05
C PHE A 11 -45.38 45.45 5.57
N ALA A 12 -44.68 46.50 5.17
CA ALA A 12 -43.24 46.41 4.76
C ALA A 12 -42.35 46.14 5.95
N PHE A 13 -42.62 46.58 7.16
CA PHE A 13 -41.84 46.30 8.35
C PHE A 13 -42.06 44.88 8.87
N SER A 14 -43.28 44.32 8.75
CA SER A 14 -43.61 42.95 9.15
C SER A 14 -42.96 41.92 8.21
N VAL A 15 -42.96 42.11 6.90
CA VAL A 15 -42.32 41.22 5.93
C VAL A 15 -40.80 41.26 6.06
N ARG A 16 -40.20 42.42 6.32
CA ARG A 16 -38.76 42.57 6.47
C ARG A 16 -38.22 41.93 7.76
N ASN A 17 -38.99 41.94 8.84
CA ASN A 17 -38.64 41.22 10.07
C ASN A 17 -38.90 39.73 9.95
N GLY A 18 -39.92 39.27 9.22
CA GLY A 18 -40.18 37.87 8.93
C GLY A 18 -39.07 37.23 8.12
N ILE A 19 -38.54 37.88 7.09
CA ILE A 19 -37.42 37.38 6.29
C ILE A 19 -36.11 37.34 7.11
N ARG A 20 -35.87 38.29 7.99
CA ARG A 20 -34.69 38.28 8.88
C ARG A 20 -34.76 37.18 9.93
N THR A 21 -35.93 36.88 10.48
CA THR A 21 -36.12 35.77 11.43
C THR A 21 -36.02 34.40 10.75
N ILE A 22 -36.52 34.25 9.53
CA ILE A 22 -36.37 33.01 8.73
C ILE A 22 -34.90 32.81 8.34
N SER A 23 -34.19 33.86 7.95
CA SER A 23 -32.76 33.82 7.66
C SER A 23 -31.90 33.46 8.89
N ALA A 24 -32.22 34.05 10.06
CA ALA A 24 -31.55 33.76 11.31
C ALA A 24 -31.84 32.33 11.80
N ALA A 25 -33.07 31.85 11.70
CA ALA A 25 -33.46 30.48 12.04
C ALA A 25 -32.80 29.47 11.07
N GLY A 26 -32.75 29.75 9.78
CA GLY A 26 -32.05 28.94 8.78
C GLY A 26 -30.55 28.88 9.04
N SER A 27 -29.92 29.99 9.42
CA SER A 27 -28.51 30.05 9.79
C SER A 27 -28.21 29.29 11.08
N ILE A 28 -29.11 29.33 12.06
CA ILE A 28 -28.98 28.59 13.32
C ILE A 28 -29.18 27.09 13.09
N ILE A 29 -30.13 26.68 12.27
CA ILE A 29 -30.37 25.28 11.91
C ILE A 29 -29.17 24.74 11.10
N LEU A 30 -28.62 25.51 10.19
CA LEU A 30 -27.41 25.15 9.44
C LEU A 30 -26.18 25.05 10.38
N ALA A 31 -26.03 25.97 11.33
CA ALA A 31 -24.99 25.92 12.34
C ALA A 31 -25.15 24.73 13.32
N LEU A 32 -26.40 24.40 13.68
CA LEU A 32 -26.72 23.23 14.52
C LEU A 32 -26.49 21.91 13.77
N MET A 33 -26.72 21.86 12.46
CA MET A 33 -26.34 20.68 11.64
C MET A 33 -24.84 20.48 11.56
N PHE A 34 -24.03 21.54 11.61
CA PHE A 34 -22.58 21.43 11.69
C PHE A 34 -22.08 20.97 13.08
N LEU A 35 -22.81 21.26 14.15
CA LEU A 35 -22.43 20.85 15.51
C LEU A 35 -22.65 19.35 15.80
N THR A 36 -23.50 18.67 15.03
CA THR A 36 -23.78 17.24 15.20
C THR A 36 -22.81 16.34 14.41
N SER A 37 -21.89 16.92 13.65
CA SER A 37 -20.98 16.20 12.75
C SER A 37 -19.54 16.07 13.29
N CYS A 38 -19.26 16.53 14.51
CA CYS A 38 -17.98 16.30 15.15
C CYS A 38 -17.98 14.90 15.77
N ALA A 39 -17.44 13.91 15.07
CA ALA A 39 -17.09 12.63 15.70
C ALA A 39 -15.83 12.84 16.54
N VAL A 40 -15.87 12.37 17.76
CA VAL A 40 -14.71 12.33 18.65
C VAL A 40 -13.78 11.21 18.16
N ASN A 41 -12.48 11.46 18.08
CA ASN A 41 -11.50 10.41 17.84
C ASN A 41 -11.62 9.37 18.97
N PRO A 42 -11.96 8.09 18.67
CA PRO A 42 -12.18 7.09 19.70
C PRO A 42 -10.93 6.83 20.57
N ALA A 43 -9.74 7.06 20.03
CA ALA A 43 -8.47 6.80 20.72
C ALA A 43 -8.02 7.98 21.58
N THR A 44 -8.14 9.23 21.10
CA THR A 44 -7.57 10.39 21.80
C THR A 44 -8.61 11.32 22.41
N GLY A 45 -9.90 11.09 22.16
CA GLY A 45 -10.96 11.99 22.62
C GLY A 45 -10.95 13.36 21.92
N SER A 46 -10.05 13.60 20.98
CA SER A 46 -9.99 14.87 20.24
C SER A 46 -11.19 15.04 19.32
N ALA A 47 -11.73 16.26 19.27
CA ALA A 47 -12.83 16.58 18.36
C ALA A 47 -12.26 16.70 16.92
N ASN A 48 -12.37 15.63 16.15
CA ASN A 48 -12.03 15.61 14.73
C ASN A 48 -13.29 15.82 13.89
N LEU A 49 -13.20 16.71 12.91
CA LEU A 49 -14.30 16.91 11.96
C LEU A 49 -14.34 15.68 11.00
N VAL A 50 -14.95 14.60 11.46
CA VAL A 50 -15.17 13.39 10.67
C VAL A 50 -16.60 13.40 10.16
N LEU A 51 -16.78 13.65 8.87
CA LEU A 51 -18.07 13.66 8.19
C LEU A 51 -18.55 12.27 7.76
N MET A 52 -17.83 11.22 8.15
CA MET A 52 -18.10 9.85 7.76
C MET A 52 -18.68 9.02 8.91
N SER A 53 -19.85 8.41 8.69
CA SER A 53 -20.45 7.48 9.64
C SER A 53 -19.68 6.15 9.68
N GLU A 54 -19.80 5.38 10.77
CA GLU A 54 -19.17 4.05 10.87
C GLU A 54 -19.70 3.08 9.81
N ASN A 55 -20.97 3.15 9.44
CA ASN A 55 -21.53 2.33 8.38
C ASN A 55 -20.89 2.63 7.02
N LYS A 56 -20.64 3.92 6.73
CA LYS A 56 -19.93 4.30 5.48
C LYS A 56 -18.48 3.92 5.52
N GLU A 57 -17.83 3.98 6.69
CA GLU A 57 -16.47 3.49 6.89
C GLU A 57 -16.38 1.98 6.59
N LYS A 58 -17.37 1.19 7.06
CA LYS A 58 -17.44 -0.26 6.79
C LYS A 58 -17.64 -0.57 5.31
N GLU A 59 -18.55 0.15 4.64
CA GLU A 59 -18.78 -0.02 3.21
C GLU A 59 -17.51 0.25 2.39
N ILE A 60 -16.81 1.34 2.68
CA ILE A 60 -15.56 1.68 2.02
C ILE A 60 -14.47 0.66 2.33
N GLY A 61 -14.32 0.28 3.61
CA GLY A 61 -13.32 -0.72 4.02
C GLY A 61 -13.51 -2.04 3.27
N GLN A 62 -14.76 -2.50 3.12
CA GLN A 62 -15.08 -3.71 2.37
C GLN A 62 -14.76 -3.56 0.88
N GLU A 63 -15.13 -2.44 0.26
CA GLU A 63 -14.84 -2.18 -1.14
C GLU A 63 -13.33 -2.18 -1.42
N GLU A 64 -12.54 -1.51 -0.57
CA GLU A 64 -11.08 -1.49 -0.70
C GLU A 64 -10.46 -2.86 -0.41
N HIS A 65 -10.97 -3.61 0.57
CA HIS A 65 -10.56 -5.00 0.83
C HIS A 65 -10.73 -5.88 -0.41
N GLU A 66 -11.88 -5.81 -1.07
CA GLU A 66 -12.14 -6.56 -2.31
C GLU A 66 -11.14 -6.19 -3.43
N LYS A 67 -10.75 -4.90 -3.52
CA LYS A 67 -9.73 -4.45 -4.48
C LYS A 67 -8.35 -5.01 -4.16
N VAL A 68 -7.96 -5.02 -2.87
CA VAL A 68 -6.69 -5.62 -2.45
C VAL A 68 -6.67 -7.10 -2.78
N LEU A 69 -7.72 -7.87 -2.42
CA LEU A 69 -7.82 -9.30 -2.76
C LEU A 69 -7.82 -9.56 -4.27
N ALA A 70 -8.29 -8.60 -5.07
CA ALA A 70 -8.29 -8.72 -6.52
C ALA A 70 -6.90 -8.47 -7.14
N SER A 71 -6.07 -7.64 -6.51
CA SER A 71 -4.79 -7.17 -7.06
C SER A 71 -3.56 -7.80 -6.39
N GLN A 72 -3.65 -8.16 -5.10
CA GLN A 72 -2.54 -8.70 -4.33
C GLN A 72 -2.68 -10.22 -4.14
N PRO A 73 -1.63 -11.02 -4.39
CA PRO A 73 -1.63 -12.43 -4.03
C PRO A 73 -1.57 -12.59 -2.51
N LEU A 74 -2.39 -13.47 -1.95
CA LEU A 74 -2.28 -13.84 -0.55
C LEU A 74 -1.26 -14.98 -0.39
N PHE A 75 -0.53 -14.97 0.72
CA PHE A 75 0.35 -16.08 1.09
C PHE A 75 -0.50 -17.22 1.66
N GLU A 76 -0.46 -18.37 0.99
CA GLU A 76 -1.28 -19.54 1.30
C GLU A 76 -0.62 -20.42 2.38
N ASP A 77 -0.62 -19.95 3.61
CA ASP A 77 -0.17 -20.67 4.80
C ASP A 77 -1.19 -20.45 5.92
N GLU A 78 -2.05 -21.43 6.12
CA GLU A 78 -3.15 -21.35 7.10
C GLU A 78 -2.64 -21.28 8.54
N GLU A 79 -1.52 -21.95 8.87
CA GLU A 79 -0.95 -21.97 10.22
C GLU A 79 -0.34 -20.61 10.57
N LEU A 80 0.43 -20.03 9.66
CA LEU A 80 1.01 -18.70 9.82
C LEU A 80 -0.08 -17.63 9.87
N LEU A 81 -1.11 -17.73 9.02
CA LEU A 81 -2.25 -16.79 9.04
C LEU A 81 -3.01 -16.87 10.37
N ALA A 82 -3.25 -18.09 10.89
CA ALA A 82 -3.91 -18.28 12.18
C ALA A 82 -3.08 -17.66 13.31
N TYR A 83 -1.77 -17.83 13.27
CA TYR A 83 -0.83 -17.25 14.23
C TYR A 83 -0.85 -15.71 14.19
N VAL A 84 -0.72 -15.11 13.03
CA VAL A 84 -0.80 -13.64 12.86
C VAL A 84 -2.15 -13.11 13.32
N THR A 85 -3.23 -13.82 13.00
CA THR A 85 -4.59 -13.47 13.43
C THR A 85 -4.75 -13.54 14.96
N GLU A 86 -4.17 -14.54 15.60
CA GLU A 86 -4.20 -14.66 17.07
C GLU A 86 -3.49 -13.49 17.75
N VAL A 87 -2.26 -13.18 17.30
CA VAL A 87 -1.47 -12.03 17.81
C VAL A 87 -2.23 -10.73 17.58
N GLY A 88 -2.75 -10.51 16.38
CA GLY A 88 -3.50 -9.30 16.03
C GLY A 88 -4.78 -9.14 16.86
N ASN A 89 -5.54 -10.21 17.05
CA ASN A 89 -6.75 -10.19 17.89
C ASN A 89 -6.44 -9.93 19.36
N ARG A 90 -5.31 -10.42 19.87
CA ARG A 90 -4.86 -10.13 21.24
C ARG A 90 -4.63 -8.63 21.44
N VAL A 91 -4.00 -7.97 20.47
CA VAL A 91 -3.80 -6.52 20.47
C VAL A 91 -5.12 -5.76 20.26
N ALA A 92 -5.94 -6.19 19.29
CA ALA A 92 -7.21 -5.55 18.98
C ALA A 92 -8.18 -5.49 20.15
N LYS A 93 -8.21 -6.54 20.97
CA LYS A 93 -9.08 -6.63 22.16
C LYS A 93 -8.79 -5.59 23.23
N VAL A 94 -7.59 -5.06 23.29
CA VAL A 94 -7.18 -4.02 24.26
C VAL A 94 -7.06 -2.64 23.62
N SER A 95 -7.42 -2.50 22.36
CA SER A 95 -7.42 -1.26 21.62
C SER A 95 -8.63 -0.38 21.94
N HIS A 96 -8.63 0.85 21.50
CA HIS A 96 -9.76 1.79 21.67
C HIS A 96 -11.03 1.44 20.85
N ARG A 97 -10.96 0.44 19.95
CA ARG A 97 -12.12 -0.11 19.21
C ARG A 97 -12.21 -1.64 19.34
N PRO A 98 -12.33 -2.21 20.56
CA PRO A 98 -12.25 -3.66 20.78
C PRO A 98 -13.45 -4.43 20.20
N ASN A 99 -14.54 -3.76 19.90
CA ASN A 99 -15.76 -4.35 19.34
C ASN A 99 -15.81 -4.32 17.80
N LEU A 100 -14.78 -3.75 17.17
CA LEU A 100 -14.65 -3.80 15.73
C LEU A 100 -14.21 -5.20 15.31
N GLU A 101 -14.75 -5.72 14.24
CA GLU A 101 -14.29 -6.98 13.65
C GLU A 101 -13.00 -6.71 12.87
N TYR A 102 -11.91 -7.38 13.28
CA TYR A 102 -10.61 -7.26 12.62
C TYR A 102 -10.36 -8.48 11.73
N THR A 103 -9.89 -8.23 10.53
CA THR A 103 -9.50 -9.24 9.55
C THR A 103 -8.02 -9.05 9.19
N PHE A 104 -7.22 -10.09 9.42
CA PHE A 104 -5.79 -10.09 9.14
C PHE A 104 -5.50 -10.91 7.89
N ASN A 105 -4.56 -10.43 7.06
CA ASN A 105 -4.15 -11.10 5.83
C ASN A 105 -2.63 -11.02 5.69
N ILE A 106 -2.03 -12.05 5.09
CA ILE A 106 -0.63 -12.05 4.70
C ILE A 106 -0.57 -11.95 3.19
N ILE A 107 0.09 -10.90 2.69
CA ILE A 107 0.33 -10.72 1.25
C ILE A 107 1.62 -11.46 0.89
N ASP A 108 1.59 -12.25 -0.19
CA ASP A 108 2.77 -12.88 -0.74
C ASP A 108 3.61 -11.86 -1.52
N SER A 109 4.30 -11.03 -0.76
CA SER A 109 5.22 -10.00 -1.27
C SER A 109 6.53 -10.05 -0.50
N PRO A 110 7.67 -9.90 -1.18
CA PRO A 110 8.98 -9.75 -0.54
C PRO A 110 9.16 -8.37 0.11
N ASP A 111 8.28 -7.41 -0.19
CA ASP A 111 8.38 -6.05 0.30
C ASP A 111 8.23 -6.00 1.83
N ILE A 112 9.01 -5.14 2.45
CA ILE A 112 8.94 -4.88 3.90
C ILE A 112 7.82 -3.87 4.13
N ASN A 113 6.57 -4.34 4.21
CA ASN A 113 5.41 -3.47 4.35
C ASN A 113 4.29 -4.12 5.19
N ALA A 114 3.49 -3.26 5.82
CA ALA A 114 2.18 -3.58 6.39
C ALA A 114 1.27 -2.38 6.15
N PHE A 115 -0.02 -2.55 6.15
CA PHE A 115 -0.98 -1.45 6.05
C PHE A 115 -2.36 -1.85 6.55
N ALA A 116 -3.13 -0.85 6.93
CA ALA A 116 -4.51 -1.02 7.34
C ALA A 116 -5.49 -0.27 6.43
N LEU A 117 -6.65 -0.88 6.20
CA LEU A 117 -7.80 -0.23 5.59
C LEU A 117 -8.84 0.13 6.66
N PRO A 118 -9.78 1.05 6.37
CA PRO A 118 -10.88 1.34 7.27
C PRO A 118 -11.64 0.08 7.70
N ALA A 119 -12.30 0.16 8.84
CA ALA A 119 -13.19 -0.88 9.35
C ALA A 119 -12.52 -2.21 9.76
N GLY A 120 -11.22 -2.24 10.00
CA GLY A 120 -10.59 -3.39 10.68
C GLY A 120 -9.77 -4.32 9.79
N TYR A 121 -9.56 -4.02 8.53
CA TYR A 121 -8.73 -4.85 7.65
C TYR A 121 -7.24 -4.49 7.79
N VAL A 122 -6.42 -5.49 8.13
CA VAL A 122 -4.98 -5.35 8.35
C VAL A 122 -4.22 -6.33 7.46
N TYR A 123 -3.18 -5.85 6.83
CA TYR A 123 -2.34 -6.61 5.91
C TYR A 123 -0.88 -6.54 6.35
N VAL A 124 -0.20 -7.67 6.29
CA VAL A 124 1.23 -7.79 6.52
C VAL A 124 1.86 -8.49 5.33
N ASN A 125 2.90 -7.92 4.76
CA ASN A 125 3.64 -8.59 3.71
C ASN A 125 4.52 -9.69 4.31
N ARG A 126 4.63 -10.82 3.61
CA ARG A 126 5.52 -11.92 3.99
C ARG A 126 6.97 -11.45 4.20
N GLY A 127 7.45 -10.54 3.35
CA GLY A 127 8.79 -9.95 3.49
C GLY A 127 9.01 -9.27 4.83
N LEU A 128 8.03 -8.52 5.36
CA LEU A 128 8.16 -7.88 6.66
C LEU A 128 8.33 -8.90 7.81
N LEU A 129 7.61 -10.02 7.75
CA LEU A 129 7.72 -11.09 8.76
C LEU A 129 9.15 -11.64 8.87
N THR A 130 9.91 -11.68 7.76
CA THR A 130 11.28 -12.19 7.77
C THR A 130 12.25 -11.29 8.55
N PHE A 131 11.94 -10.00 8.68
CA PHE A 131 12.78 -9.03 9.40
C PHE A 131 12.44 -8.87 10.88
N MET A 132 11.34 -9.42 11.35
CA MET A 132 10.98 -9.44 12.77
C MET A 132 11.74 -10.53 13.51
N ASN A 133 12.06 -10.33 14.80
CA ASN A 133 12.85 -11.23 15.61
C ASN A 133 12.06 -11.81 16.80
N SER A 134 10.85 -11.32 17.05
CA SER A 134 10.00 -11.75 18.14
C SER A 134 8.51 -11.63 17.82
N GLU A 135 7.65 -12.32 18.60
CA GLU A 135 6.20 -12.11 18.54
C GLU A 135 5.83 -10.68 18.97
N ALA A 136 6.61 -10.09 19.87
CA ALA A 136 6.41 -8.69 20.27
C ALA A 136 6.66 -7.73 19.11
N ASP A 137 7.62 -8.01 18.20
CA ASP A 137 7.84 -7.20 16.99
C ASP A 137 6.64 -7.29 16.04
N LEU A 138 6.11 -8.50 15.83
CA LEU A 138 4.88 -8.69 15.06
C LEU A 138 3.71 -7.95 15.72
N ALA A 139 3.54 -8.09 17.03
CA ALA A 139 2.51 -7.38 17.77
C ALA A 139 2.68 -5.85 17.68
N ALA A 140 3.91 -5.33 17.65
CA ALA A 140 4.20 -3.90 17.52
C ALA A 140 3.76 -3.35 16.15
N VAL A 141 4.03 -4.08 15.06
CA VAL A 141 3.54 -3.70 13.73
C VAL A 141 2.01 -3.74 13.69
N LEU A 142 1.39 -4.83 14.15
CA LEU A 142 -0.06 -4.94 14.17
C LEU A 142 -0.71 -3.88 15.07
N ALA A 143 -0.09 -3.53 16.20
CA ALA A 143 -0.55 -2.49 17.10
C ALA A 143 -0.50 -1.10 16.46
N HIS A 144 0.54 -0.80 15.68
CA HIS A 144 0.65 0.42 14.88
C HIS A 144 -0.47 0.52 13.86
N GLU A 145 -0.73 -0.54 13.08
CA GLU A 145 -1.81 -0.59 12.09
C GLU A 145 -3.19 -0.47 12.75
N ILE A 146 -3.40 -1.15 13.88
CA ILE A 146 -4.62 -1.01 14.69
C ILE A 146 -4.74 0.42 15.24
N GLY A 147 -3.64 1.07 15.58
CA GLY A 147 -3.59 2.49 15.95
C GLY A 147 -4.16 3.39 14.86
N HIS A 148 -3.78 3.19 13.61
CA HIS A 148 -4.35 3.90 12.45
C HIS A 148 -5.86 3.69 12.31
N ILE A 149 -6.35 2.46 12.54
CA ILE A 149 -7.78 2.13 12.48
C ILE A 149 -8.53 2.79 13.63
N THR A 150 -8.02 2.72 14.86
CA THR A 150 -8.70 3.24 16.06
C THR A 150 -8.73 4.76 16.07
N ALA A 151 -7.68 5.43 15.62
CA ALA A 151 -7.63 6.87 15.41
C ALA A 151 -8.36 7.33 14.13
N ARG A 152 -8.82 6.40 13.29
CA ARG A 152 -9.54 6.67 12.03
C ARG A 152 -8.73 7.54 11.06
N HIS A 153 -7.41 7.33 10.99
CA HIS A 153 -6.49 8.16 10.21
C HIS A 153 -6.85 8.21 8.72
N ALA A 154 -7.23 7.08 8.12
CA ALA A 154 -7.66 7.02 6.73
C ALA A 154 -8.90 7.89 6.47
N VAL A 155 -9.87 7.87 7.37
CA VAL A 155 -11.08 8.70 7.29
C VAL A 155 -10.76 10.20 7.42
N LEU A 156 -9.85 10.55 8.34
CA LEU A 156 -9.39 11.94 8.53
C LEU A 156 -8.63 12.46 7.31
N GLN A 157 -7.78 11.64 6.70
CA GLN A 157 -7.03 12.02 5.51
C GLN A 157 -7.96 12.26 4.32
N GLN A 158 -8.97 11.42 4.14
CA GLN A 158 -10.01 11.62 3.12
C GLN A 158 -10.79 12.92 3.36
N ALA A 159 -11.21 13.19 4.60
CA ALA A 159 -11.90 14.44 4.94
C ALA A 159 -11.03 15.66 4.63
N ARG A 160 -9.73 15.62 4.94
CA ARG A 160 -8.79 16.71 4.60
C ARG A 160 -8.63 16.88 3.08
N GLY A 161 -8.52 15.78 2.33
CA GLY A 161 -8.47 15.80 0.87
C GLY A 161 -9.74 16.38 0.24
N ALA A 162 -10.90 15.99 0.72
CA ALA A 162 -12.19 16.52 0.28
C ALA A 162 -12.34 18.01 0.56
N LEU A 163 -11.93 18.46 1.75
CA LEU A 163 -11.95 19.89 2.11
C LEU A 163 -10.99 20.71 1.23
N ALA A 164 -9.77 20.17 0.95
CA ALA A 164 -8.82 20.82 0.06
C ALA A 164 -9.36 20.94 -1.38
N SER A 165 -10.04 19.92 -1.88
CA SER A 165 -10.67 19.93 -3.20
C SER A 165 -11.83 20.93 -3.27
N VAL A 166 -12.66 21.01 -2.23
CA VAL A 166 -13.74 22.01 -2.14
C VAL A 166 -13.15 23.42 -2.09
N ALA A 167 -12.11 23.66 -1.29
CA ALA A 167 -11.46 24.96 -1.22
C ALA A 167 -10.84 25.37 -2.56
N SER A 168 -10.22 24.43 -3.28
CA SER A 168 -9.69 24.69 -4.63
C SER A 168 -10.79 24.91 -5.66
N THR A 169 -11.90 24.19 -5.55
CA THR A 169 -13.07 24.36 -6.44
C THR A 169 -13.78 25.69 -6.19
N VAL A 170 -13.96 26.09 -4.93
CA VAL A 170 -14.54 27.41 -4.57
C VAL A 170 -13.60 28.53 -5.01
N GLY A 171 -12.29 28.40 -4.78
CA GLY A 171 -11.29 29.35 -5.28
C GLY A 171 -11.28 29.44 -6.81
N GLY A 172 -11.35 28.28 -7.49
CA GLY A 172 -11.47 28.18 -8.94
C GLY A 172 -12.78 28.72 -9.50
N PHE A 173 -13.90 28.52 -8.78
CA PHE A 173 -15.20 29.06 -9.15
C PHE A 173 -15.22 30.60 -9.04
N VAL A 174 -14.66 31.16 -7.97
CA VAL A 174 -14.53 32.61 -7.81
C VAL A 174 -13.67 33.22 -8.92
N THR A 175 -12.58 32.58 -9.28
CA THR A 175 -11.75 33.03 -10.41
C THR A 175 -12.42 32.80 -11.77
N ALA A 176 -13.13 31.68 -11.96
CA ALA A 176 -13.86 31.39 -13.21
C ALA A 176 -15.04 32.35 -13.44
N VAL A 177 -15.76 32.69 -12.37
CA VAL A 177 -16.84 33.73 -12.44
C VAL A 177 -16.25 35.11 -12.72
N ALA A 178 -15.07 35.42 -12.15
CA ALA A 178 -14.38 36.68 -12.40
C ALA A 178 -13.76 36.77 -13.81
N THR A 179 -13.42 35.65 -14.43
CA THR A 179 -12.75 35.59 -15.76
C THR A 179 -13.67 35.10 -16.90
N GLY A 180 -14.92 34.69 -16.61
CA GLY A 180 -15.89 34.25 -17.62
C GLY A 180 -15.56 32.92 -18.32
N SER A 181 -14.66 32.09 -17.79
CA SER A 181 -14.29 30.80 -18.37
C SER A 181 -15.15 29.66 -17.80
N GLY A 182 -16.04 29.09 -18.62
CA GLY A 182 -16.95 28.00 -18.25
C GLY A 182 -16.26 26.61 -18.19
N TYR A 183 -15.50 26.30 -17.13
CA TYR A 183 -14.91 25.00 -16.92
C TYR A 183 -15.29 24.41 -15.53
N VAL A 184 -16.48 23.85 -15.41
CA VAL A 184 -17.00 23.30 -14.14
C VAL A 184 -17.68 21.92 -14.33
N GLY A 185 -17.16 21.07 -15.16
CA GLY A 185 -17.86 19.78 -15.44
C GLY A 185 -17.13 18.47 -15.11
N SER A 186 -15.85 18.46 -14.79
CA SER A 186 -15.08 17.20 -14.84
C SER A 186 -14.37 16.76 -13.54
N GLN A 187 -14.58 17.42 -12.41
CA GLN A 187 -13.79 17.11 -11.19
C GLN A 187 -14.50 16.26 -10.13
N ILE A 188 -15.75 15.86 -10.32
CA ILE A 188 -16.47 15.04 -9.31
C ILE A 188 -16.08 13.55 -9.40
N SER A 189 -15.52 13.09 -10.50
CA SER A 189 -15.09 11.68 -10.67
C SER A 189 -13.71 11.33 -10.10
N GLN A 190 -12.94 12.31 -9.60
CA GLN A 190 -11.59 12.07 -9.04
C GLN A 190 -11.56 11.68 -7.56
N VAL A 191 -12.70 11.71 -6.85
CA VAL A 191 -12.74 11.39 -5.42
C VAL A 191 -12.55 9.89 -5.14
N ALA A 192 -12.86 9.04 -6.10
CA ALA A 192 -12.67 7.58 -5.97
C ALA A 192 -11.19 7.13 -6.05
N SER A 193 -10.28 7.96 -6.56
CA SER A 193 -8.84 7.63 -6.67
C SER A 193 -8.04 7.99 -5.40
N ILE A 194 -8.64 8.68 -4.43
CA ILE A 194 -7.94 9.17 -3.24
C ILE A 194 -7.53 8.01 -2.33
N TRP A 195 -8.31 6.93 -2.25
CA TRP A 195 -7.99 5.78 -1.41
C TRP A 195 -6.80 4.97 -1.95
N ALA A 196 -6.75 4.75 -3.25
CA ALA A 196 -5.60 4.11 -3.89
C ALA A 196 -4.33 4.95 -3.71
N GLN A 197 -4.43 6.27 -3.78
CA GLN A 197 -3.33 7.18 -3.51
C GLN A 197 -2.97 7.28 -2.02
N THR A 198 -3.93 7.17 -1.10
CA THR A 198 -3.70 7.27 0.35
C THR A 198 -2.95 6.07 0.89
N GLY A 199 -3.28 4.86 0.42
CA GLY A 199 -2.53 3.65 0.74
C GLY A 199 -1.11 3.66 0.17
N LEU A 200 -0.84 4.45 -0.87
CA LEU A 200 0.47 4.57 -1.52
C LEU A 200 1.26 5.83 -1.08
N SER A 201 0.60 6.88 -0.55
CA SER A 201 1.24 8.16 -0.21
C SER A 201 1.58 8.34 1.27
N GLY A 202 1.16 7.40 2.11
CA GLY A 202 1.42 7.41 3.55
C GLY A 202 0.58 8.42 4.35
N PHE A 203 0.61 8.25 5.64
CA PHE A 203 -0.04 9.14 6.60
C PHE A 203 0.86 10.34 6.93
N GLY A 204 0.24 11.43 7.33
CA GLY A 204 0.98 12.60 7.78
C GLY A 204 1.74 12.33 9.10
N ARG A 205 2.84 13.04 9.31
CA ARG A 205 3.73 12.89 10.46
C ARG A 205 3.01 12.80 11.83
N GLU A 206 2.01 13.64 12.04
CA GLU A 206 1.25 13.66 13.30
C GLU A 206 0.46 12.37 13.51
N MET A 207 -0.12 11.83 12.44
CA MET A 207 -0.86 10.56 12.47
C MET A 207 0.06 9.38 12.74
N GLU A 208 1.29 9.40 12.20
CA GLU A 208 2.30 8.38 12.47
C GLU A 208 2.72 8.37 13.95
N LEU A 209 2.97 9.55 14.52
CA LEU A 209 3.32 9.69 15.93
C LEU A 209 2.18 9.23 16.87
N GLU A 210 0.93 9.53 16.49
CA GLU A 210 -0.25 9.06 17.21
C GLU A 210 -0.37 7.53 17.13
N ALA A 211 -0.14 6.93 15.95
CA ALA A 211 -0.17 5.47 15.78
C ALA A 211 0.96 4.78 16.55
N ASP A 212 2.18 5.34 16.58
CA ASP A 212 3.29 4.83 17.38
C ASP A 212 2.97 4.85 18.89
N GLN A 213 2.38 5.95 19.38
CA GLN A 213 1.99 6.06 20.80
C GLN A 213 0.88 5.08 21.17
N LEU A 214 -0.16 4.98 20.35
CA LEU A 214 -1.25 4.01 20.54
C LEU A 214 -0.73 2.59 20.46
N GLY A 215 0.17 2.30 19.51
CA GLY A 215 0.81 1.00 19.35
C GLY A 215 1.56 0.57 20.61
N ALA A 216 2.38 1.47 21.20
CA ALA A 216 3.09 1.19 22.44
C ALA A 216 2.12 0.92 23.61
N GLU A 217 1.06 1.70 23.75
CA GLU A 217 0.01 1.49 24.75
C GLU A 217 -0.68 0.12 24.58
N TYR A 218 -1.04 -0.24 23.36
CA TYR A 218 -1.70 -1.52 23.07
C TYR A 218 -0.79 -2.71 23.33
N LEU A 219 0.52 -2.59 23.08
CA LEU A 219 1.50 -3.64 23.42
C LEU A 219 1.50 -3.92 24.91
N VAL A 220 1.63 -2.89 25.75
CA VAL A 220 1.61 -3.05 27.23
C VAL A 220 0.31 -3.67 27.67
N ASN A 221 -0.82 -3.15 27.21
CA ASN A 221 -2.14 -3.67 27.57
C ASN A 221 -2.36 -5.12 27.09
N ALA A 222 -1.72 -5.54 25.98
CA ALA A 222 -1.73 -6.91 25.49
C ALA A 222 -0.70 -7.82 26.19
N GLY A 223 0.15 -7.28 27.07
CA GLY A 223 1.17 -8.01 27.82
C GLY A 223 2.43 -8.30 27.01
N TYR A 224 2.75 -7.49 25.98
CA TYR A 224 4.00 -7.54 25.24
C TYR A 224 4.99 -6.48 25.72
N ASP A 225 6.28 -6.75 25.51
CA ASP A 225 7.36 -5.80 25.76
C ASP A 225 7.21 -4.57 24.83
N PRO A 226 7.02 -3.37 25.38
CA PRO A 226 6.85 -2.16 24.57
C PRO A 226 8.13 -1.77 23.82
N SER A 227 9.32 -2.26 24.23
CA SER A 227 10.58 -2.01 23.51
C SER A 227 10.56 -2.53 22.07
N ALA A 228 9.68 -3.47 21.75
CA ALA A 228 9.50 -4.00 20.40
C ALA A 228 9.16 -2.91 19.37
N VAL A 229 8.51 -1.81 19.76
CA VAL A 229 8.28 -0.66 18.86
C VAL A 229 9.63 -0.07 18.41
N ILE A 230 10.58 0.06 19.35
CA ILE A 230 11.92 0.58 19.07
C ILE A 230 12.70 -0.41 18.20
N ASP A 231 12.60 -1.71 18.50
CA ASP A 231 13.26 -2.78 17.74
C ASP A 231 12.81 -2.75 16.28
N VAL A 232 11.49 -2.70 16.01
CA VAL A 232 10.92 -2.63 14.66
C VAL A 232 11.37 -1.37 13.93
N ILE A 233 11.23 -0.18 14.52
CA ILE A 233 11.65 1.08 13.88
C ILE A 233 13.15 1.04 13.55
N THR A 234 13.98 0.45 14.41
CA THR A 234 15.42 0.33 14.21
C THR A 234 15.76 -0.60 13.04
N VAL A 235 15.12 -1.77 12.96
CA VAL A 235 15.31 -2.72 11.83
C VAL A 235 14.92 -2.06 10.51
N LEU A 236 13.77 -1.40 10.46
CA LEU A 236 13.29 -0.70 9.27
C LEU A 236 14.24 0.44 8.86
N LYS A 237 14.76 1.19 9.84
CA LYS A 237 15.75 2.24 9.59
C LYS A 237 17.05 1.67 9.01
N ASN A 238 17.55 0.60 9.59
CA ASN A 238 18.77 -0.07 9.13
C ASN A 238 18.62 -0.57 7.69
N GLN A 239 17.46 -1.12 7.35
CA GLN A 239 17.14 -1.57 6.00
C GLN A 239 17.11 -0.40 5.00
N GLU A 240 16.53 0.74 5.37
CA GLU A 240 16.52 1.92 4.52
C GLU A 240 17.93 2.49 4.32
N ASP A 241 18.72 2.60 5.40
CA ASP A 241 20.09 3.11 5.34
C ASP A 241 20.98 2.18 4.48
N PHE A 242 20.76 0.87 4.54
CA PHE A 242 21.40 -0.11 3.67
C PHE A 242 21.00 0.09 2.21
N ASN A 243 19.71 0.15 1.90
CA ASN A 243 19.23 0.34 0.53
C ASN A 243 19.76 1.63 -0.08
N ARG A 244 19.79 2.74 0.69
CA ARG A 244 20.34 4.01 0.24
C ARG A 244 21.84 3.92 -0.05
N ARG A 245 22.60 3.16 0.75
CA ARG A 245 24.03 2.94 0.54
C ARG A 245 24.30 2.15 -0.74
N VAL A 246 23.49 1.13 -1.03
CA VAL A 246 23.72 0.15 -2.10
C VAL A 246 23.19 0.65 -3.44
N ARG A 247 21.96 1.19 -3.47
CA ARG A 247 21.26 1.58 -4.70
C ARG A 247 21.36 3.08 -5.02
N GLY A 248 21.89 3.90 -4.10
CA GLY A 248 21.89 5.36 -4.25
C GLY A 248 20.52 6.00 -4.02
N ASN A 249 20.44 7.33 -4.22
CA ASN A 249 19.22 8.11 -3.97
C ASN A 249 18.20 8.10 -5.13
N GLY A 250 18.38 7.27 -6.15
CA GLY A 250 17.65 7.35 -7.42
C GLY A 250 16.40 6.47 -7.54
N ASP A 251 16.35 5.36 -6.87
CA ASP A 251 15.22 4.44 -6.98
C ASP A 251 14.26 4.64 -5.81
N GLY A 252 13.00 4.93 -6.11
CA GLY A 252 11.93 5.08 -5.12
C GLY A 252 11.83 3.81 -4.26
N TYR A 253 12.19 3.91 -2.98
CA TYR A 253 11.95 2.84 -2.02
C TYR A 253 10.44 2.66 -1.82
N HIS A 254 9.93 1.47 -2.09
CA HIS A 254 8.51 1.09 -1.98
C HIS A 254 8.20 0.31 -0.70
N GLY A 255 9.06 0.33 0.30
CA GLY A 255 8.83 -0.34 1.58
C GLY A 255 7.99 0.48 2.57
N LEU A 256 7.90 0.01 3.84
CA LEU A 256 7.06 0.56 4.89
C LEU A 256 7.21 2.09 5.06
N PHE A 257 8.40 2.66 4.84
CA PHE A 257 8.58 4.11 4.93
C PHE A 257 8.03 4.91 3.75
N ALA A 258 7.62 4.27 2.65
CA ALA A 258 6.87 4.95 1.59
C ALA A 258 5.43 5.22 2.03
N THR A 259 4.84 4.30 2.78
CA THR A 259 3.49 4.42 3.36
C THR A 259 3.49 5.06 4.76
N HIS A 260 4.59 4.90 5.52
CA HIS A 260 4.79 5.43 6.88
C HIS A 260 6.08 6.26 6.95
N PRO A 261 6.06 7.53 6.54
CA PRO A 261 7.24 8.36 6.37
C PRO A 261 8.14 8.38 7.60
N ARG A 262 9.42 8.08 7.37
CA ARG A 262 10.46 8.09 8.39
C ARG A 262 10.64 9.48 8.99
N ASN A 263 10.84 9.47 10.29
CA ASN A 263 11.25 10.65 11.02
C ASN A 263 12.12 10.25 12.21
N ASP A 264 13.34 10.80 12.30
CA ASP A 264 14.19 10.57 13.48
C ASP A 264 13.45 10.97 14.77
N THR A 265 12.46 11.88 14.68
CA THR A 265 11.56 12.22 15.77
C THR A 265 10.68 11.05 16.19
N ARG A 266 10.26 10.15 15.27
CA ARG A 266 9.47 8.96 15.62
C ARG A 266 10.25 8.06 16.57
N LEU A 267 11.50 7.74 16.24
CA LEU A 267 12.35 6.92 17.10
C LEU A 267 12.55 7.57 18.47
N GLN A 268 12.84 8.89 18.53
CA GLN A 268 13.00 9.60 19.80
C GLN A 268 11.72 9.61 20.63
N GLN A 269 10.56 9.77 20.00
CA GLN A 269 9.28 9.77 20.70
C GLN A 269 8.85 8.37 21.11
N ALA A 270 9.14 7.34 20.29
CA ALA A 270 8.91 5.94 20.67
C ALA A 270 9.74 5.59 21.91
N ILE A 271 11.04 5.98 21.96
CA ILE A 271 11.89 5.81 23.14
C ILE A 271 11.31 6.53 24.37
N ALA A 272 10.82 7.77 24.19
CA ALA A 272 10.20 8.51 25.29
C ALA A 272 8.87 7.90 25.76
N ALA A 273 8.05 7.41 24.84
CA ALA A 273 6.78 6.74 25.14
C ALA A 273 7.02 5.41 25.88
N VAL A 274 7.94 4.59 25.38
CA VAL A 274 8.35 3.33 26.04
C VAL A 274 8.91 3.61 27.42
N GLY A 275 9.80 4.62 27.58
CA GLY A 275 10.37 4.98 28.87
C GLY A 275 9.35 5.44 29.92
N GLN A 276 8.18 5.93 29.50
CA GLN A 276 7.06 6.23 30.41
C GLN A 276 6.28 4.96 30.83
N LEU A 277 6.43 3.86 30.09
CA LEU A 277 5.75 2.60 30.29
C LEU A 277 6.66 1.53 30.94
N GLU A 278 7.98 1.82 31.11
CA GLU A 278 8.99 0.90 31.65
C GLU A 278 8.77 0.52 33.14
N ASP A 279 7.87 1.18 33.86
CA ASP A 279 7.41 0.71 35.18
C ASP A 279 6.57 -0.59 35.12
N SER A 280 6.24 -1.05 33.90
CA SER A 280 5.60 -2.35 33.69
C SER A 280 6.68 -3.45 33.69
N GLU A 281 6.59 -4.42 34.61
CA GLU A 281 7.42 -5.65 34.61
C GLU A 281 7.18 -6.55 33.38
N ILE A 282 6.67 -5.99 32.27
CA ILE A 282 6.26 -6.75 31.08
C ILE A 282 7.45 -6.80 30.12
N THR A 283 8.09 -7.97 30.04
CA THR A 283 9.24 -8.24 29.16
C THR A 283 8.98 -9.40 28.20
N GLN A 284 7.70 -9.69 27.91
CA GLN A 284 7.35 -10.87 27.13
C GLN A 284 7.59 -10.61 25.63
N LYS A 285 8.63 -11.22 25.05
CA LYS A 285 8.95 -11.16 23.62
C LYS A 285 8.47 -12.39 22.84
N ASN A 286 8.27 -13.53 23.49
CA ASN A 286 7.83 -14.81 22.88
C ASN A 286 8.66 -15.24 21.67
N ASN A 287 9.99 -15.08 21.75
CA ASN A 287 10.91 -15.35 20.64
C ASN A 287 10.81 -16.80 20.13
N GLU A 288 10.64 -17.78 21.03
CA GLU A 288 10.56 -19.19 20.65
C GLU A 288 9.32 -19.48 19.82
N ARG A 289 8.16 -18.98 20.25
CA ARG A 289 6.90 -19.16 19.53
C ARG A 289 6.98 -18.53 18.14
N PHE A 290 7.48 -17.31 18.05
CA PHE A 290 7.70 -16.61 16.76
C PHE A 290 8.60 -17.43 15.84
N ARG A 291 9.76 -17.91 16.35
CA ARG A 291 10.70 -18.70 15.59
C ARG A 291 10.08 -19.96 14.98
N GLN A 292 9.23 -20.65 15.74
CA GLN A 292 8.55 -21.87 15.28
C GLN A 292 7.65 -21.60 14.05
N HIS A 293 7.02 -20.43 13.96
CA HIS A 293 6.14 -20.05 12.82
C HIS A 293 6.90 -19.43 11.65
N ILE A 294 8.11 -18.91 11.87
CA ILE A 294 8.90 -18.24 10.83
C ILE A 294 10.01 -19.15 10.24
N ASP A 295 10.39 -20.22 10.92
CA ASP A 295 11.36 -21.18 10.37
C ASP A 295 10.81 -21.82 9.09
N GLY A 296 11.56 -21.75 8.00
CA GLY A 296 11.12 -22.19 6.67
C GLY A 296 10.40 -21.13 5.83
N LEU A 297 10.14 -19.93 6.40
CA LEU A 297 9.50 -18.86 5.64
C LEU A 297 10.39 -18.38 4.48
N ILE A 298 9.78 -18.17 3.32
CA ILE A 298 10.47 -17.73 2.11
C ILE A 298 11.01 -16.31 2.28
N VAL A 299 12.27 -16.10 1.92
CA VAL A 299 12.98 -14.82 1.90
C VAL A 299 13.11 -14.34 0.46
N GLY A 300 12.78 -13.07 0.20
CA GLY A 300 12.78 -12.53 -1.15
C GLY A 300 11.55 -12.99 -1.95
N ASN A 301 11.69 -13.03 -3.26
CA ASN A 301 10.60 -13.49 -4.12
C ASN A 301 10.32 -15.00 -3.86
N SER A 302 9.08 -15.37 -3.70
CA SER A 302 8.65 -16.78 -3.79
C SER A 302 9.06 -17.29 -5.17
N GLU A 303 9.15 -18.63 -5.44
CA GLU A 303 9.64 -19.24 -6.73
C GLU A 303 9.08 -18.60 -8.02
N THR A 304 8.60 -17.46 -7.94
CA THR A 304 7.58 -16.81 -8.69
C THR A 304 8.12 -15.97 -9.83
N SER A 305 9.35 -15.47 -9.73
CA SER A 305 9.90 -14.63 -10.78
C SER A 305 11.40 -14.85 -10.98
N GLN A 306 11.77 -15.28 -12.17
CA GLN A 306 13.14 -15.44 -12.56
C GLN A 306 13.35 -15.01 -14.00
N VAL A 307 14.44 -14.28 -14.24
CA VAL A 307 14.94 -13.99 -15.59
C VAL A 307 15.97 -15.06 -15.93
N THR A 308 15.77 -15.75 -17.05
CA THR A 308 16.76 -16.74 -17.52
C THR A 308 17.85 -16.03 -18.30
N GLU A 309 19.10 -16.23 -17.91
CA GLU A 309 20.25 -15.69 -18.66
C GLU A 309 20.16 -16.03 -20.15
N GLY A 310 20.27 -15.03 -21.00
CA GLY A 310 20.45 -15.15 -22.44
C GLY A 310 19.24 -14.88 -23.34
N ARG A 311 18.03 -14.57 -22.83
CA ARG A 311 16.85 -14.21 -23.65
C ARG A 311 15.86 -13.25 -23.03
N ASN A 312 16.13 -12.57 -21.93
CA ASN A 312 15.17 -11.71 -21.22
C ASN A 312 13.78 -12.37 -21.00
N ARG A 313 13.77 -13.70 -20.84
CA ARG A 313 12.54 -14.43 -20.54
C ARG A 313 12.26 -14.36 -19.04
N TYR A 314 11.12 -13.78 -18.73
CA TYR A 314 10.60 -13.64 -17.38
C TYR A 314 9.59 -14.76 -17.09
N TYR A 315 9.68 -15.34 -15.91
CA TYR A 315 8.75 -16.35 -15.40
C TYR A 315 8.09 -15.83 -14.13
N GLN A 316 6.77 -15.86 -14.10
CA GLN A 316 5.98 -15.57 -12.91
C GLN A 316 5.33 -16.87 -12.43
N GLY A 317 5.95 -17.54 -11.44
CA GLY A 317 5.55 -18.88 -10.99
C GLY A 317 4.20 -18.89 -10.29
N LEU A 318 3.93 -17.95 -9.36
CA LEU A 318 2.67 -17.87 -8.61
C LEU A 318 1.45 -17.68 -9.53
N LEU A 319 1.58 -16.80 -10.52
CA LEU A 319 0.51 -16.54 -11.48
C LEU A 319 0.59 -17.44 -12.71
N GLY A 320 1.61 -18.30 -12.80
CA GLY A 320 1.76 -19.34 -13.78
C GLY A 320 1.94 -18.85 -15.22
N TYR A 321 2.58 -17.69 -15.44
CA TYR A 321 2.82 -17.16 -16.78
C TYR A 321 4.30 -16.88 -17.07
N THR A 322 4.63 -16.79 -18.35
CA THR A 322 5.94 -16.36 -18.84
C THR A 322 5.80 -15.45 -20.05
N LEU A 323 6.77 -14.58 -20.24
CA LEU A 323 6.93 -13.79 -21.46
C LEU A 323 8.40 -13.46 -21.68
N VAL A 324 8.74 -12.98 -22.88
CA VAL A 324 10.08 -12.50 -23.23
C VAL A 324 10.03 -10.98 -23.35
N PHE A 325 10.76 -10.30 -22.49
CA PHE A 325 10.98 -8.86 -22.63
C PHE A 325 11.99 -8.58 -23.75
N PRO A 326 12.04 -7.37 -24.29
CA PRO A 326 13.07 -6.98 -25.24
C PRO A 326 14.47 -7.21 -24.66
N ASP A 327 15.43 -7.62 -25.50
CA ASP A 327 16.81 -7.85 -25.06
C ASP A 327 17.42 -6.56 -24.51
N GLU A 328 18.28 -6.68 -23.52
CA GLU A 328 18.98 -5.57 -22.83
C GLU A 328 18.07 -4.62 -22.01
N TRP A 329 16.76 -4.91 -21.90
CA TRP A 329 15.89 -4.16 -21.01
C TRP A 329 16.05 -4.62 -19.57
N GLU A 330 16.15 -3.69 -18.65
CA GLU A 330 16.22 -3.95 -17.22
C GLU A 330 14.83 -4.27 -16.67
N ILE A 331 14.70 -5.43 -16.00
CA ILE A 331 13.42 -5.91 -15.46
C ILE A 331 13.40 -5.61 -13.97
N SER A 332 12.35 -4.89 -13.54
CA SER A 332 12.03 -4.65 -12.14
C SER A 332 10.64 -5.18 -11.82
N GLU A 333 10.46 -5.70 -10.61
CA GLU A 333 9.21 -6.25 -10.14
C GLU A 333 8.79 -5.60 -8.83
N THR A 334 7.49 -5.33 -8.71
CA THR A 334 6.81 -4.98 -7.47
C THR A 334 5.76 -6.04 -7.19
N THR A 335 5.08 -5.96 -6.07
CA THR A 335 3.98 -6.89 -5.71
C THR A 335 2.89 -6.99 -6.77
N THR A 336 2.61 -5.90 -7.49
CA THR A 336 1.48 -5.80 -8.42
C THR A 336 1.89 -5.64 -9.86
N THR A 337 3.14 -5.29 -10.14
CA THR A 337 3.58 -4.92 -11.47
C THR A 337 4.94 -5.51 -11.80
N VAL A 338 5.11 -5.87 -13.06
CA VAL A 338 6.42 -6.18 -13.65
C VAL A 338 6.69 -5.12 -14.70
N THR A 339 7.84 -4.48 -14.63
CA THR A 339 8.23 -3.42 -15.56
C THR A 339 9.58 -3.73 -16.16
N ALA A 340 9.68 -3.69 -17.47
CA ALA A 340 10.96 -3.69 -18.17
C ALA A 340 11.21 -2.30 -18.75
N THR A 341 12.41 -1.77 -18.57
CA THR A 341 12.80 -0.43 -18.99
C THR A 341 14.10 -0.42 -19.77
N ALA A 342 14.21 0.46 -20.74
CA ALA A 342 15.48 0.79 -21.39
C ALA A 342 15.62 2.30 -21.50
N THR A 343 16.79 2.79 -21.14
CA THR A 343 17.13 4.23 -21.26
C THR A 343 16.96 4.67 -22.71
N ASP A 344 16.28 5.78 -22.93
CA ASP A 344 16.03 6.40 -24.25
C ASP A 344 15.17 5.58 -25.24
N ALA A 345 14.62 4.41 -24.84
CA ALA A 345 13.73 3.60 -25.69
C ALA A 345 12.28 3.58 -25.19
N GLY A 346 12.07 3.21 -23.93
CA GLY A 346 10.74 3.15 -23.36
C GLY A 346 10.60 2.16 -22.21
N SER A 347 9.36 1.81 -21.90
CA SER A 347 9.05 0.83 -20.86
C SER A 347 7.91 -0.11 -21.28
N LEU A 348 7.87 -1.32 -20.71
CA LEU A 348 6.74 -2.24 -20.79
C LEU A 348 6.36 -2.67 -19.38
N ARG A 349 5.20 -2.23 -18.93
CA ARG A 349 4.63 -2.54 -17.63
C ARG A 349 3.48 -3.54 -17.76
N ILE A 350 3.42 -4.49 -16.85
CA ILE A 350 2.40 -5.53 -16.78
C ILE A 350 1.75 -5.47 -15.40
N GLU A 351 0.42 -5.45 -15.38
CA GLU A 351 -0.39 -5.52 -14.18
C GLU A 351 -1.37 -6.68 -14.29
N ALA A 352 -1.64 -7.38 -13.18
CA ALA A 352 -2.64 -8.45 -13.12
C ALA A 352 -3.83 -7.98 -12.28
N GLN A 353 -5.05 -8.05 -12.84
CA GLN A 353 -6.28 -7.70 -12.16
C GLN A 353 -7.29 -8.86 -12.24
N ARG A 354 -7.98 -9.17 -11.14
CA ARG A 354 -9.03 -10.21 -11.15
C ARG A 354 -10.22 -9.76 -11.99
N LEU A 355 -10.71 -10.66 -12.86
CA LEU A 355 -11.87 -10.41 -13.70
C LEU A 355 -13.15 -10.40 -12.84
N GLN A 356 -13.89 -9.32 -12.90
CA GLN A 356 -15.25 -9.21 -12.37
C GLN A 356 -16.24 -9.38 -13.54
N GLY A 357 -16.64 -10.61 -13.82
CA GLY A 357 -17.48 -10.92 -14.97
C GLY A 357 -16.70 -11.08 -16.29
N TYR A 358 -17.36 -11.58 -17.32
CA TYR A 358 -16.75 -11.81 -18.63
C TYR A 358 -17.11 -10.66 -19.57
N ALA A 359 -16.17 -9.79 -19.85
CA ALA A 359 -16.28 -8.76 -20.88
C ALA A 359 -15.30 -9.11 -22.03
N ASP A 360 -15.63 -8.74 -23.26
CA ASP A 360 -14.67 -8.82 -24.36
C ASP A 360 -13.42 -7.98 -24.02
N PRO A 361 -12.17 -8.44 -24.28
CA PRO A 361 -10.95 -7.69 -23.94
C PRO A 361 -10.89 -6.29 -24.57
N ARG A 362 -11.48 -6.07 -25.74
CA ARG A 362 -11.60 -4.75 -26.33
C ARG A 362 -12.54 -3.85 -25.54
N VAL A 363 -13.67 -4.38 -25.10
CA VAL A 363 -14.63 -3.66 -24.24
C VAL A 363 -13.98 -3.35 -22.88
N PHE A 364 -13.15 -4.26 -22.36
CA PHE A 364 -12.38 -3.99 -21.15
C PHE A 364 -11.47 -2.76 -21.34
N ILE A 365 -10.74 -2.67 -22.47
CA ILE A 365 -9.89 -1.52 -22.77
C ILE A 365 -10.70 -0.23 -22.88
N THR A 366 -11.82 -0.23 -23.63
CA THR A 366 -12.59 0.98 -23.86
C THR A 366 -13.38 1.45 -22.63
N ASP A 367 -14.00 0.53 -21.90
CA ASP A 367 -14.98 0.86 -20.86
C ASP A 367 -14.34 0.84 -19.46
N LYS A 368 -13.48 -0.16 -19.16
CA LYS A 368 -12.87 -0.27 -17.84
C LYS A 368 -11.59 0.58 -17.72
N LEU A 369 -10.76 0.62 -18.77
CA LEU A 369 -9.56 1.46 -18.80
C LEU A 369 -9.84 2.86 -19.38
N GLY A 370 -11.05 3.15 -19.85
CA GLY A 370 -11.49 4.47 -20.29
C GLY A 370 -10.86 4.97 -21.59
N VAL A 371 -10.29 4.07 -22.42
CA VAL A 371 -9.57 4.45 -23.65
C VAL A 371 -10.56 4.68 -24.78
N LYS A 372 -10.74 5.94 -25.19
CA LYS A 372 -11.70 6.33 -26.24
C LYS A 372 -11.17 6.17 -27.66
N ASN A 373 -9.87 6.36 -27.88
CA ASN A 373 -9.23 6.32 -29.20
C ASN A 373 -8.15 5.24 -29.22
N LEU A 374 -8.53 4.01 -29.61
CA LEU A 374 -7.61 2.91 -29.78
C LEU A 374 -7.27 2.74 -31.25
N GLN A 375 -6.06 3.14 -31.66
CA GLN A 375 -5.54 2.98 -33.02
C GLN A 375 -4.84 1.61 -33.15
N LYS A 376 -4.57 1.15 -34.39
CA LYS A 376 -3.94 -0.15 -34.66
C LYS A 376 -4.57 -1.28 -33.81
N SER A 377 -5.89 -1.24 -33.66
CA SER A 377 -6.65 -2.13 -32.78
C SER A 377 -6.78 -3.50 -33.40
N GLU A 378 -6.26 -4.54 -32.74
CA GLU A 378 -6.30 -5.93 -33.22
C GLU A 378 -6.52 -6.93 -32.09
N PRO A 379 -7.21 -8.08 -32.36
CA PRO A 379 -7.33 -9.14 -31.38
C PRO A 379 -6.01 -9.88 -31.18
N LEU A 380 -5.79 -10.36 -29.97
CA LEU A 380 -4.68 -11.24 -29.60
C LEU A 380 -5.23 -12.64 -29.28
N SER A 381 -4.62 -13.67 -29.87
CA SER A 381 -5.07 -15.06 -29.72
C SER A 381 -3.92 -16.07 -29.57
N GLN A 382 -2.74 -15.59 -29.11
CA GLN A 382 -1.56 -16.43 -28.90
C GLN A 382 -1.79 -17.48 -27.80
N TYR A 383 -1.24 -18.68 -28.01
CA TYR A 383 -1.25 -19.77 -27.02
C TYR A 383 -2.63 -20.12 -26.45
N ARG A 384 -3.71 -19.95 -27.23
CA ARG A 384 -5.12 -20.13 -26.85
C ARG A 384 -5.62 -19.12 -25.79
N LEU A 385 -4.89 -18.05 -25.56
CA LEU A 385 -5.33 -16.93 -24.72
C LEU A 385 -6.15 -15.94 -25.57
N VAL A 386 -7.11 -15.30 -24.94
CA VAL A 386 -7.96 -14.29 -25.59
C VAL A 386 -7.52 -12.92 -25.09
N GLY A 387 -7.23 -12.03 -26.02
CA GLY A 387 -6.79 -10.68 -25.70
C GLY A 387 -7.11 -9.68 -26.81
N HIS A 388 -6.78 -8.43 -26.55
CA HIS A 388 -6.90 -7.34 -27.52
C HIS A 388 -5.78 -6.33 -27.29
N THR A 389 -5.30 -5.68 -28.36
CA THR A 389 -4.28 -4.66 -28.28
C THR A 389 -4.59 -3.48 -29.18
N GLY A 390 -3.97 -2.38 -28.93
CA GLY A 390 -3.98 -1.19 -29.77
C GLY A 390 -3.02 -0.12 -29.24
N VAL A 391 -2.99 0.99 -29.92
CA VAL A 391 -2.14 2.15 -29.58
C VAL A 391 -3.02 3.31 -29.22
N THR A 392 -2.68 4.01 -28.16
CA THR A 392 -3.34 5.25 -27.72
C THR A 392 -2.30 6.30 -27.33
N VAL A 393 -2.76 7.46 -26.94
CA VAL A 393 -1.91 8.48 -26.33
C VAL A 393 -2.21 8.50 -24.84
N SER A 394 -1.19 8.34 -24.02
CA SER A 394 -1.31 8.39 -22.56
C SER A 394 -1.88 9.74 -22.12
N PRO A 395 -2.95 9.76 -21.32
CA PRO A 395 -3.52 11.00 -20.81
C PRO A 395 -2.63 11.67 -19.75
N GLU A 396 -1.67 10.93 -19.19
CA GLU A 396 -0.80 11.41 -18.10
C GLU A 396 0.37 12.25 -18.63
N ASN A 397 0.98 11.82 -19.72
CA ASN A 397 2.21 12.44 -20.23
C ASN A 397 2.18 12.79 -21.72
N GLY A 398 1.11 12.44 -22.43
CA GLY A 398 0.97 12.71 -23.87
C GLY A 398 1.83 11.84 -24.78
N LYS A 399 2.50 10.81 -24.24
CA LYS A 399 3.34 9.87 -25.00
C LYS A 399 2.49 8.82 -25.73
N LEU A 400 3.06 8.21 -26.75
CA LEU A 400 2.46 7.06 -27.42
C LEU A 400 2.51 5.85 -26.49
N GLU A 401 1.36 5.22 -26.26
CA GLU A 401 1.20 4.04 -25.40
C GLU A 401 0.67 2.85 -26.20
N ARG A 402 1.40 1.74 -26.23
CA ARG A 402 0.89 0.42 -26.64
C ARG A 402 0.14 -0.18 -25.46
N LEU A 403 -1.15 -0.41 -25.63
CA LEU A 403 -2.00 -1.01 -24.62
C LEU A 403 -2.44 -2.41 -25.08
N ALA A 404 -2.39 -3.40 -24.17
CA ALA A 404 -2.98 -4.69 -24.43
C ALA A 404 -3.63 -5.26 -23.16
N VAL A 405 -4.66 -6.08 -23.36
CA VAL A 405 -5.29 -6.87 -22.30
C VAL A 405 -5.36 -8.31 -22.77
N ILE A 406 -4.85 -9.23 -21.94
CA ILE A 406 -4.89 -10.67 -22.19
C ILE A 406 -5.54 -11.36 -21.00
N TYR A 407 -6.52 -12.24 -21.24
CA TYR A 407 -7.16 -13.03 -20.21
C TYR A 407 -6.42 -14.35 -20.02
N PHE A 408 -6.01 -14.60 -18.77
CA PHE A 408 -5.43 -15.89 -18.39
C PHE A 408 -5.91 -16.28 -16.98
N GLY A 409 -6.52 -17.47 -16.87
CA GLY A 409 -7.18 -17.88 -15.64
C GLY A 409 -8.30 -16.91 -15.22
N PRO A 410 -8.40 -16.58 -13.93
CA PRO A 410 -9.41 -15.64 -13.43
C PRO A 410 -8.98 -14.16 -13.53
N ARG A 411 -7.94 -13.84 -14.32
CA ARG A 411 -7.32 -12.52 -14.35
C ARG A 411 -7.25 -11.90 -15.74
N ALA A 412 -7.32 -10.58 -15.77
CA ALA A 412 -6.89 -9.74 -16.89
C ALA A 412 -5.45 -9.29 -16.67
N TYR A 413 -4.59 -9.51 -17.62
CA TYR A 413 -3.23 -8.99 -17.64
C TYR A 413 -3.21 -7.77 -18.55
N ILE A 414 -2.89 -6.63 -17.97
CA ILE A 414 -2.91 -5.31 -18.62
C ILE A 414 -1.47 -4.94 -18.91
N PHE A 415 -1.16 -4.73 -20.17
CA PHE A 415 0.15 -4.33 -20.66
C PHE A 415 0.11 -2.88 -21.06
N ARG A 416 1.05 -2.07 -20.55
CA ARG A 416 1.26 -0.67 -20.92
C ARG A 416 2.68 -0.49 -21.38
N GLY A 417 2.85 -0.22 -22.67
CA GLY A 417 4.14 0.00 -23.30
C GLY A 417 4.28 1.47 -23.70
N GLU A 418 5.13 2.24 -23.02
CA GLU A 418 5.42 3.64 -23.37
C GLU A 418 6.64 3.72 -24.27
N VAL A 419 6.60 4.64 -25.25
CA VAL A 419 7.68 4.94 -26.16
C VAL A 419 8.23 6.33 -25.82
N GLU A 420 9.55 6.40 -25.50
CA GLU A 420 10.18 7.66 -25.07
C GLU A 420 10.48 8.60 -26.25
N ASP A 421 10.97 8.10 -27.37
CA ASP A 421 11.39 8.93 -28.51
C ASP A 421 10.35 8.94 -29.66
N SER A 422 10.01 10.15 -30.11
CA SER A 422 9.08 10.35 -31.22
C SER A 422 9.64 9.98 -32.61
N SER A 423 10.95 9.83 -32.77
CA SER A 423 11.60 9.50 -34.04
C SER A 423 11.69 7.99 -34.34
N GLY A 424 11.67 7.12 -33.29
CA GLY A 424 11.74 5.65 -33.37
C GLY A 424 10.41 4.94 -33.14
N ASN A 425 9.28 5.62 -33.01
CA ASN A 425 8.00 5.15 -32.54
C ASN A 425 7.50 3.82 -33.11
N ASN A 426 7.67 3.58 -34.42
CA ASN A 426 7.17 2.34 -35.02
C ASN A 426 8.01 1.12 -34.63
N GLN A 427 9.32 1.25 -34.52
CA GLN A 427 10.21 0.13 -34.20
C GLN A 427 10.08 -0.31 -32.75
N ILE A 428 10.00 0.63 -31.82
CA ILE A 428 9.76 0.33 -30.40
C ILE A 428 8.35 -0.22 -30.18
N ASP A 429 7.33 0.35 -30.84
CA ASP A 429 5.95 -0.16 -30.78
C ASP A 429 5.86 -1.63 -31.26
N GLU A 430 6.56 -1.98 -32.36
CA GLU A 430 6.63 -3.36 -32.85
C GLU A 430 7.37 -4.29 -31.87
N LEU A 431 8.42 -3.82 -31.23
CA LEU A 431 9.18 -4.55 -30.23
C LEU A 431 8.32 -4.84 -28.98
N LEU A 432 7.58 -3.83 -28.51
CA LEU A 432 6.62 -4.00 -27.40
C LEU A 432 5.53 -5.01 -27.75
N LEU A 433 4.95 -4.92 -28.95
CA LEU A 433 3.94 -5.86 -29.41
C LEU A 433 4.50 -7.27 -29.56
N ALA A 434 5.72 -7.42 -30.05
CA ALA A 434 6.40 -8.72 -30.14
C ALA A 434 6.58 -9.35 -28.75
N SER A 435 7.01 -8.55 -27.77
CA SER A 435 7.12 -8.99 -26.37
C SER A 435 5.76 -9.45 -25.83
N ILE A 436 4.70 -8.64 -25.98
CA ILE A 436 3.33 -8.97 -25.53
C ILE A 436 2.83 -10.28 -26.15
N LYS A 437 3.12 -10.53 -27.42
CA LYS A 437 2.74 -11.77 -28.13
C LYS A 437 3.46 -13.02 -27.62
N THR A 438 4.52 -12.88 -26.83
CA THR A 438 5.20 -14.02 -26.17
C THR A 438 4.54 -14.46 -24.87
N PHE A 439 3.60 -13.67 -24.34
CA PHE A 439 2.90 -13.97 -23.08
C PHE A 439 2.09 -15.28 -23.20
N ARG A 440 2.32 -16.20 -22.26
CA ARG A 440 1.65 -17.50 -22.22
C ARG A 440 1.68 -18.13 -20.83
N ALA A 441 0.89 -19.17 -20.62
CA ALA A 441 1.03 -20.04 -19.46
C ALA A 441 2.43 -20.70 -19.42
N THR A 442 2.97 -20.89 -18.22
CA THR A 442 4.15 -21.74 -18.00
C THR A 442 3.80 -23.20 -18.26
N GLN A 443 4.77 -23.99 -18.76
CA GLN A 443 4.63 -25.42 -18.94
C GLN A 443 5.19 -26.15 -17.71
N ARG A 444 4.71 -27.38 -17.48
CA ARG A 444 5.18 -28.20 -16.35
C ARG A 444 6.70 -28.45 -16.48
N GLY A 445 7.46 -28.06 -15.47
CA GLY A 445 8.92 -28.18 -15.43
C GLY A 445 9.69 -27.09 -16.22
N GLU A 446 8.99 -26.07 -16.71
CA GLU A 446 9.61 -24.96 -17.45
C GLU A 446 10.11 -23.82 -16.54
N THR A 447 9.54 -23.70 -15.34
CA THR A 447 10.02 -22.72 -14.35
C THR A 447 11.46 -23.11 -13.96
N PRO A 448 12.41 -22.18 -14.02
CA PRO A 448 13.75 -22.43 -13.48
C PRO A 448 13.58 -22.89 -12.03
N SER A 449 14.16 -24.05 -11.71
CA SER A 449 14.20 -24.53 -10.32
C SER A 449 15.24 -23.74 -9.54
N GLY A 450 15.03 -22.44 -9.36
CA GLY A 450 15.68 -21.67 -8.32
C GLY A 450 15.11 -22.15 -6.99
N ARG A 451 15.95 -22.66 -6.11
CA ARG A 451 15.50 -22.98 -4.76
C ARG A 451 15.02 -21.70 -4.11
N GLU A 452 13.77 -21.70 -3.64
CA GLU A 452 13.30 -20.67 -2.73
C GLU A 452 14.30 -20.51 -1.60
N LEU A 453 14.71 -19.29 -1.36
CA LEU A 453 15.50 -18.98 -0.19
C LEU A 453 14.58 -18.99 1.03
N LYS A 454 14.96 -19.76 2.05
CA LYS A 454 14.12 -19.92 3.26
C LYS A 454 14.91 -19.56 4.51
N ILE A 455 14.19 -19.02 5.48
CA ILE A 455 14.76 -18.83 6.82
C ILE A 455 15.06 -20.17 7.43
N LYS A 456 16.25 -20.30 7.99
CA LYS A 456 16.69 -21.40 8.81
C LYS A 456 17.28 -20.87 10.11
N TYR A 457 16.69 -21.23 11.24
CA TYR A 457 17.24 -20.86 12.52
C TYR A 457 18.35 -21.80 12.96
N VAL A 458 19.46 -21.23 13.43
CA VAL A 458 20.59 -21.93 14.03
C VAL A 458 21.02 -21.23 15.32
N GLN A 459 21.65 -21.96 16.23
CA GLN A 459 22.27 -21.32 17.39
C GLN A 459 23.68 -20.84 17.06
N ALA A 460 24.00 -19.62 17.46
CA ALA A 460 25.34 -19.07 17.32
C ALA A 460 26.33 -19.82 18.20
N SER A 461 27.48 -20.15 17.64
CA SER A 461 28.63 -20.68 18.40
C SER A 461 29.48 -19.55 18.97
N GLU A 462 30.43 -19.86 19.86
CA GLU A 462 31.42 -18.88 20.38
C GLU A 462 32.26 -18.21 19.25
N TYR A 463 32.32 -18.86 18.08
CA TYR A 463 33.08 -18.37 16.92
C TYR A 463 32.18 -17.94 15.76
N PHE A 464 30.93 -17.59 16.06
CA PHE A 464 29.99 -17.17 15.01
C PHE A 464 30.44 -15.82 14.40
N ASP A 465 30.55 -15.80 13.07
CA ASP A 465 30.90 -14.61 12.32
C ASP A 465 30.05 -14.50 11.06
N PHE A 466 29.26 -13.42 10.93
CA PHE A 466 28.43 -13.16 9.75
C PHE A 466 29.26 -13.10 8.46
N ALA A 467 30.50 -12.57 8.49
CA ALA A 467 31.36 -12.50 7.31
C ALA A 467 31.78 -13.89 6.82
N VAL A 468 31.99 -14.85 7.74
CA VAL A 468 32.32 -16.24 7.40
C VAL A 468 31.07 -16.95 6.85
N ILE A 469 29.94 -16.82 7.51
CA ILE A 469 28.67 -17.43 7.08
C ILE A 469 28.23 -16.88 5.71
N ALA A 470 28.42 -15.59 5.46
CA ALA A 470 28.11 -14.93 4.20
C ALA A 470 28.80 -15.57 2.98
N GLN A 471 30.02 -16.12 3.16
CA GLN A 471 30.75 -16.79 2.06
C GLN A 471 30.06 -18.06 1.54
N SER A 472 29.25 -18.70 2.38
CA SER A 472 28.47 -19.89 2.02
C SER A 472 26.98 -19.62 1.83
N SER A 473 26.55 -18.37 2.01
CA SER A 473 25.14 -17.97 1.87
C SER A 473 24.70 -18.03 0.40
N LYS A 474 23.43 -18.35 0.17
CA LYS A 474 22.79 -18.30 -1.14
C LYS A 474 22.25 -16.93 -1.51
N ILE A 475 22.35 -15.96 -0.62
CA ILE A 475 22.02 -14.57 -0.90
C ILE A 475 23.02 -14.04 -1.93
N ALA A 476 22.52 -13.64 -3.10
CA ALA A 476 23.37 -13.26 -4.23
C ALA A 476 24.15 -11.97 -4.00
N GLU A 477 23.49 -10.96 -3.42
CA GLU A 477 24.06 -9.63 -3.22
C GLU A 477 24.12 -9.27 -1.74
N TYR A 478 25.25 -8.72 -1.29
CA TYR A 478 25.45 -8.23 0.09
C TYR A 478 25.02 -9.23 1.19
N PRO A 479 25.44 -10.51 1.13
CA PRO A 479 24.94 -11.55 2.03
C PRO A 479 25.21 -11.23 3.51
N GLU A 480 26.36 -10.65 3.85
CA GLU A 480 26.67 -10.31 5.24
C GLU A 480 25.75 -9.21 5.77
N ASP A 481 25.61 -8.10 5.04
CA ASP A 481 24.73 -7.00 5.45
C ASP A 481 23.28 -7.48 5.60
N THR A 482 22.79 -8.28 4.64
CA THR A 482 21.44 -8.84 4.66
C THR A 482 21.23 -9.73 5.88
N LEU A 483 22.16 -10.65 6.18
CA LEU A 483 22.08 -11.51 7.36
C LEU A 483 22.10 -10.69 8.65
N ARG A 484 22.94 -9.65 8.74
CA ARG A 484 22.97 -8.75 9.90
C ARG A 484 21.64 -7.99 10.08
N ILE A 485 21.04 -7.49 9.00
CA ILE A 485 19.75 -6.78 9.07
C ILE A 485 18.63 -7.73 9.50
N LEU A 486 18.55 -8.92 8.90
CA LEU A 486 17.54 -9.94 9.25
C LEU A 486 17.56 -10.31 10.74
N ASN A 487 18.73 -10.22 11.36
CA ASN A 487 18.95 -10.59 12.76
C ASN A 487 19.06 -9.40 13.72
N GLY A 488 18.91 -8.15 13.24
CA GLY A 488 19.02 -6.95 14.07
C GLY A 488 20.45 -6.55 14.47
N TYR A 489 21.49 -7.13 13.84
CA TYR A 489 22.91 -6.86 14.13
C TYR A 489 23.58 -5.88 13.18
N TYR A 490 22.83 -5.24 12.31
CA TYR A 490 23.39 -4.24 11.38
C TYR A 490 23.71 -2.92 12.10
N PRO A 491 24.84 -2.22 11.78
CA PRO A 491 25.82 -2.60 10.75
C PRO A 491 26.96 -3.49 11.24
N THR A 492 27.23 -3.63 12.52
CA THR A 492 28.47 -4.24 13.04
C THR A 492 28.27 -5.15 14.25
N GLY A 493 27.03 -5.41 14.68
CA GLY A 493 26.74 -6.25 15.83
C GLY A 493 27.14 -7.71 15.62
N THR A 494 27.38 -8.45 16.69
CA THR A 494 27.64 -9.89 16.69
C THR A 494 26.77 -10.58 17.73
N PRO A 495 26.24 -11.78 17.45
CA PRO A 495 25.48 -12.56 18.41
C PRO A 495 26.38 -13.13 19.52
N GLU A 496 25.80 -13.40 20.67
CA GLU A 496 26.42 -14.18 21.72
C GLU A 496 26.26 -15.69 21.46
N ALA A 497 27.13 -16.49 22.06
CA ALA A 497 27.00 -17.96 21.98
C ALA A 497 25.64 -18.42 22.56
N GLY A 498 24.90 -19.16 21.76
CA GLY A 498 23.57 -19.64 22.11
C GLY A 498 22.42 -18.81 21.56
N ASP A 499 22.67 -17.60 21.04
CA ASP A 499 21.64 -16.80 20.37
C ASP A 499 21.09 -17.52 19.13
N TRP A 500 19.81 -17.40 18.91
CA TRP A 500 19.17 -17.94 17.70
C TRP A 500 19.28 -16.94 16.55
N ILE A 501 19.88 -17.42 15.46
CA ILE A 501 20.21 -16.62 14.27
C ILE A 501 19.45 -17.17 13.06
N LYS A 502 18.86 -16.27 12.29
CA LYS A 502 18.28 -16.57 10.97
C LYS A 502 19.39 -16.64 9.94
N LEU A 503 19.54 -17.79 9.31
CA LEU A 503 20.26 -17.97 8.06
C LEU A 503 19.28 -18.02 6.90
N VAL A 504 19.80 -17.94 5.68
CA VAL A 504 19.03 -18.04 4.45
C VAL A 504 19.62 -19.15 3.60
N GLU A 505 18.86 -20.23 3.39
CA GLU A 505 19.25 -21.45 2.68
C GLU A 505 18.46 -21.68 1.39
#